data_f46a9c7cc84e4e16a2e91fb3896f2362
#
_entry.id   f46a9c7cc84e4e16a2e91fb3896f2362
#
_cell.length_a   1.000
_cell.length_b   1.000
_cell.length_c   1.000
_cell.angle_alpha   90.00
_cell.angle_beta   90.00
_cell.angle_gamma   90.00
#
_symmetry.space_group_name_H-M   'P 1'
#
loop_
_entity.id
_entity.type
_entity.pdbx_description
1 polymer ?
#
loop_
_entity_poly.entity_id
_entity_poly.type
_entity_poly.pdbx_seq_one_letter_code
_entity_poly.pdbx_strand_id
1 'polypeptide(L)'
;GGGSVIDGTKLIAAGLLYDGDAWDIVLKGQAGKTVPLATVLTMSATGSEMNSGAVISRYETKEKYAFYGDYPVFSILDPETLYSLPKRQIACGLADTFVHVLEQYMTTPGQSRLMDRWAEGILHTVVEIAPKALADERDYDTMSEYMLSATLALNDMIRMGVTQDWATHMIGHELTALHSLTHGATLAIVINGTLRVLREQKRGKLLQYGERIWGVTEGSDEERIDRTIAANEAFFRSLGLSTRLSEEGIGEQTIAEIEHRFNAAGDRFGEAQNVDGAMARRILEACL
;
A
#
# COMPACT_ATOMS: atom_id res chain seq x y z
N GLY A 1 -0.17 -7.91 17.44
CA GLY A 1 -0.47 -8.51 16.11
C GLY A 1 0.02 -7.64 14.98
N GLY A 2 -0.13 -8.11 13.73
CA GLY A 2 0.06 -7.30 12.54
C GLY A 2 -1.20 -6.50 12.18
N GLY A 3 -1.18 -5.81 11.02
CA GLY A 3 -2.24 -4.92 10.57
C GLY A 3 -3.65 -5.50 10.69
N SER A 4 -3.89 -6.69 10.15
CA SER A 4 -5.23 -7.32 10.19
C SER A 4 -5.76 -7.53 11.61
N VAL A 5 -4.89 -7.84 12.59
CA VAL A 5 -5.29 -7.98 13.99
C VAL A 5 -5.58 -6.63 14.62
N ILE A 6 -4.76 -5.63 14.32
CA ILE A 6 -4.94 -4.26 14.83
C ILE A 6 -6.22 -3.65 14.25
N ASP A 7 -6.44 -3.77 12.94
CA ASP A 7 -7.64 -3.30 12.26
C ASP A 7 -8.91 -3.96 12.82
N GLY A 8 -8.89 -5.30 12.98
CA GLY A 8 -9.99 -6.03 13.61
C GLY A 8 -10.22 -5.57 15.05
N THR A 9 -9.16 -5.28 15.81
CA THR A 9 -9.27 -4.76 17.17
C THR A 9 -9.86 -3.34 17.19
N LYS A 10 -9.52 -2.48 16.23
CA LYS A 10 -10.16 -1.16 16.06
C LYS A 10 -11.66 -1.29 15.80
N LEU A 11 -12.07 -2.25 14.95
CA LEU A 11 -13.48 -2.50 14.71
C LEU A 11 -14.19 -3.01 15.97
N ILE A 12 -13.58 -3.93 16.73
CA ILE A 12 -14.12 -4.40 18.00
C ILE A 12 -14.25 -3.22 18.99
N ALA A 13 -13.22 -2.37 19.10
CA ALA A 13 -13.25 -1.22 20.00
C ALA A 13 -14.36 -0.22 19.64
N ALA A 14 -14.66 -0.04 18.37
CA ALA A 14 -15.78 0.77 17.90
C ALA A 14 -17.12 0.07 18.11
N GLY A 15 -17.21 -1.22 17.78
CA GLY A 15 -18.43 -2.02 17.88
C GLY A 15 -18.94 -2.19 19.31
N LEU A 16 -18.05 -2.20 20.32
CA LEU A 16 -18.45 -2.28 21.72
C LEU A 16 -19.32 -1.09 22.20
N LEU A 17 -19.24 0.03 21.49
CA LEU A 17 -20.01 1.26 21.81
C LEU A 17 -21.07 1.56 20.73
N TYR A 18 -21.25 0.68 19.77
CA TYR A 18 -22.19 0.84 18.67
C TYR A 18 -23.42 -0.06 18.86
N ASP A 19 -24.61 0.51 18.72
CA ASP A 19 -25.87 -0.26 18.78
C ASP A 19 -26.30 -0.65 17.36
N GLY A 20 -25.91 -1.85 16.94
CA GLY A 20 -26.17 -2.37 15.60
C GLY A 20 -25.06 -3.34 15.11
N ASP A 21 -25.10 -3.67 13.82
CA ASP A 21 -24.05 -4.49 13.20
C ASP A 21 -22.76 -3.68 13.04
N ALA A 22 -21.64 -4.20 13.52
CA ALA A 22 -20.34 -3.55 13.39
C ALA A 22 -19.95 -3.29 11.91
N TRP A 23 -20.48 -4.05 10.96
CA TRP A 23 -20.27 -3.81 9.53
C TRP A 23 -20.84 -2.46 9.07
N ASP A 24 -21.89 -1.94 9.72
CA ASP A 24 -22.41 -0.61 9.43
C ASP A 24 -21.39 0.50 9.69
N ILE A 25 -20.48 0.30 10.65
CA ILE A 25 -19.36 1.23 10.92
C ILE A 25 -18.43 1.27 9.71
N VAL A 26 -18.11 0.10 9.16
CA VAL A 26 -17.24 -0.04 7.98
C VAL A 26 -17.90 0.61 6.76
N LEU A 27 -19.19 0.35 6.53
CA LEU A 27 -19.93 0.93 5.40
C LEU A 27 -20.06 2.47 5.50
N LYS A 28 -20.15 3.00 6.73
CA LYS A 28 -20.15 4.46 6.96
C LYS A 28 -18.78 5.09 6.80
N GLY A 29 -17.71 4.29 6.78
CA GLY A 29 -16.33 4.74 6.68
C GLY A 29 -15.81 5.48 7.90
N GLN A 30 -16.60 5.58 8.97
CA GLN A 30 -16.25 6.35 10.17
C GLN A 30 -16.83 5.70 11.42
N ALA A 31 -15.99 5.44 12.41
CA ALA A 31 -16.43 5.11 13.75
C ALA A 31 -16.85 6.38 14.51
N GLY A 32 -17.80 6.20 15.42
CA GLY A 32 -18.10 7.22 16.43
C GLY A 32 -17.07 7.16 17.57
N LYS A 33 -17.53 6.93 18.80
CA LYS A 33 -16.66 6.69 19.95
C LYS A 33 -16.09 5.27 19.89
N THR A 34 -14.85 5.10 20.36
CA THR A 34 -14.22 3.80 20.51
C THR A 34 -13.75 3.57 21.95
N VAL A 35 -13.59 2.30 22.33
CA VAL A 35 -12.89 1.97 23.58
C VAL A 35 -11.40 2.19 23.36
N PRO A 36 -10.65 2.74 24.33
CA PRO A 36 -9.21 2.88 24.23
C PRO A 36 -8.53 1.52 23.92
N LEU A 37 -7.62 1.52 22.94
CA LEU A 37 -6.82 0.34 22.61
C LEU A 37 -5.33 0.66 22.60
N ALA A 38 -4.51 -0.35 22.82
CA ALA A 38 -3.05 -0.29 22.68
C ALA A 38 -2.57 -1.45 21.81
N THR A 39 -1.40 -1.33 21.21
CA THR A 39 -0.87 -2.34 20.32
C THR A 39 0.53 -2.80 20.71
N VAL A 40 0.85 -4.05 20.35
CA VAL A 40 2.20 -4.58 20.27
C VAL A 40 2.37 -5.11 18.85
N LEU A 41 3.19 -4.45 18.06
CA LEU A 41 3.35 -4.76 16.63
C LEU A 41 4.18 -6.04 16.47
N THR A 42 3.68 -6.99 15.64
CA THR A 42 4.39 -8.24 15.36
C THR A 42 4.57 -8.50 13.85
N MET A 43 4.09 -7.61 13.01
CA MET A 43 4.28 -7.63 11.55
C MET A 43 4.11 -6.21 11.02
N SER A 44 5.17 -5.66 10.49
CA SER A 44 5.22 -4.30 9.95
C SER A 44 4.77 -4.27 8.49
N ALA A 45 3.80 -3.43 8.17
CA ALA A 45 3.31 -3.16 6.82
C ALA A 45 2.39 -1.93 6.79
N THR A 46 1.26 -1.97 7.52
CA THR A 46 0.10 -1.09 7.36
C THR A 46 0.16 0.21 8.16
N GLY A 47 1.13 0.39 9.05
CA GLY A 47 1.17 1.52 9.98
C GLY A 47 -0.05 1.64 10.90
N SER A 48 -0.90 0.59 10.99
CA SER A 48 -2.15 0.61 11.77
C SER A 48 -1.93 0.84 13.25
N GLU A 49 -0.74 0.52 13.76
CA GLU A 49 -0.32 0.80 15.13
C GLU A 49 -0.16 2.29 15.44
N MET A 50 -0.06 3.14 14.41
CA MET A 50 0.17 4.58 14.57
C MET A 50 -0.72 5.44 13.64
N ASN A 51 -1.87 4.91 13.21
CA ASN A 51 -2.88 5.66 12.47
C ASN A 51 -4.29 5.37 13.00
N SER A 52 -5.28 6.13 12.52
CA SER A 52 -6.69 5.96 12.88
C SER A 52 -7.46 5.05 11.92
N GLY A 53 -6.87 4.66 10.80
CA GLY A 53 -7.51 3.83 9.78
C GLY A 53 -7.55 2.36 10.15
N ALA A 54 -8.51 1.65 9.59
CA ALA A 54 -8.62 0.19 9.63
C ALA A 54 -9.29 -0.30 8.34
N VAL A 55 -8.83 -1.42 7.81
CA VAL A 55 -9.40 -2.02 6.59
C VAL A 55 -9.91 -3.43 6.93
N ILE A 56 -11.20 -3.64 6.72
CA ILE A 56 -11.89 -4.88 7.08
C ILE A 56 -12.39 -5.58 5.83
N SER A 57 -12.13 -6.88 5.76
CA SER A 57 -12.68 -7.75 4.73
C SER A 57 -13.91 -8.49 5.27
N ARG A 58 -14.99 -8.51 4.50
CA ARG A 58 -16.16 -9.37 4.73
C ARG A 58 -16.10 -10.53 3.75
N TYR A 59 -15.89 -11.71 4.30
CA TYR A 59 -15.60 -12.90 3.50
C TYR A 59 -16.81 -13.38 2.70
N GLU A 60 -18.01 -13.28 3.28
CA GLU A 60 -19.27 -13.74 2.69
C GLU A 60 -19.64 -12.98 1.42
N THR A 61 -19.37 -11.67 1.41
CA THR A 61 -19.71 -10.78 0.28
C THR A 61 -18.51 -10.44 -0.60
N LYS A 62 -17.30 -10.88 -0.21
CA LYS A 62 -16.02 -10.54 -0.87
C LYS A 62 -15.83 -9.03 -1.02
N GLU A 63 -16.10 -8.32 0.06
CA GLU A 63 -15.92 -6.87 0.16
C GLU A 63 -14.74 -6.54 1.07
N LYS A 64 -14.07 -5.42 0.79
CA LYS A 64 -12.97 -4.92 1.60
C LYS A 64 -12.98 -3.40 1.62
N TYR A 65 -13.34 -2.81 2.77
CA TYR A 65 -13.50 -1.37 2.92
C TYR A 65 -12.72 -0.83 4.13
N ALA A 66 -12.36 0.45 4.03
CA ALA A 66 -11.71 1.18 5.10
C ALA A 66 -12.73 1.93 5.95
N PHE A 67 -12.44 2.05 7.25
CA PHE A 67 -13.08 3.02 8.14
C PHE A 67 -12.03 3.71 9.00
N TYR A 68 -12.39 4.84 9.59
CA TYR A 68 -11.52 5.63 10.47
C TYR A 68 -12.14 5.73 11.86
N GLY A 69 -11.30 5.61 12.88
CA GLY A 69 -11.67 5.69 14.30
C GLY A 69 -10.64 6.48 15.10
N ASP A 70 -10.40 6.03 16.34
CA ASP A 70 -9.36 6.61 17.19
C ASP A 70 -7.99 5.96 16.94
N TYR A 71 -6.93 6.72 17.23
CA TYR A 71 -5.57 6.19 17.29
C TYR A 71 -5.41 5.26 18.49
N PRO A 72 -4.53 4.24 18.42
CA PRO A 72 -4.06 3.55 19.62
C PRO A 72 -3.48 4.55 20.63
N VAL A 73 -3.79 4.37 21.92
CA VAL A 73 -3.28 5.25 23.00
C VAL A 73 -1.77 5.13 23.21
N PHE A 74 -1.22 3.97 22.88
CA PHE A 74 0.21 3.74 22.71
C PHE A 74 0.44 2.47 21.87
N SER A 75 1.64 2.36 21.31
CA SER A 75 2.07 1.19 20.54
C SER A 75 3.49 0.82 20.92
N ILE A 76 3.73 -0.48 21.10
CA ILE A 76 5.06 -1.04 21.34
C ILE A 76 5.59 -1.57 20.02
N LEU A 77 6.73 -1.04 19.60
CA LEU A 77 7.45 -1.42 18.39
C LEU A 77 8.76 -2.08 18.83
N ASP A 78 8.76 -3.41 18.88
CA ASP A 78 9.93 -4.22 19.23
C ASP A 78 10.38 -5.00 17.98
N PRO A 79 11.53 -4.64 17.37
CA PRO A 79 12.02 -5.28 16.14
C PRO A 79 12.24 -6.80 16.29
N GLU A 80 12.49 -7.31 17.48
CA GLU A 80 12.67 -8.75 17.71
C GLU A 80 11.39 -9.56 17.41
N THR A 81 10.23 -8.92 17.48
CA THR A 81 8.95 -9.58 17.12
C THR A 81 8.90 -9.98 15.64
N LEU A 82 9.69 -9.35 14.78
CA LEU A 82 9.76 -9.63 13.36
C LEU A 82 10.62 -10.87 13.02
N TYR A 83 11.49 -11.31 13.93
CA TYR A 83 12.43 -12.42 13.70
C TYR A 83 11.76 -13.76 13.40
N SER A 84 10.50 -13.91 13.79
CA SER A 84 9.73 -15.13 13.56
C SER A 84 8.89 -15.08 12.28
N LEU A 85 8.90 -13.97 11.55
CA LEU A 85 8.10 -13.82 10.33
C LEU A 85 8.66 -14.69 9.20
N PRO A 86 7.80 -15.38 8.46
CA PRO A 86 8.21 -16.00 7.19
C PRO A 86 8.71 -14.93 6.19
N LYS A 87 9.73 -15.24 5.41
CA LYS A 87 10.31 -14.35 4.38
C LYS A 87 9.24 -13.74 3.45
N ARG A 88 8.24 -14.53 3.08
CA ARG A 88 7.10 -14.06 2.25
C ARG A 88 6.35 -12.91 2.91
N GLN A 89 6.19 -12.93 4.24
CA GLN A 89 5.50 -11.87 4.98
C GLN A 89 6.36 -10.61 5.06
N ILE A 90 7.67 -10.76 5.26
CA ILE A 90 8.61 -9.63 5.21
C ILE A 90 8.60 -9.01 3.81
N ALA A 91 8.67 -9.80 2.74
CA ALA A 91 8.60 -9.33 1.37
C ALA A 91 7.31 -8.54 1.09
N CYS A 92 6.16 -9.08 1.49
CA CYS A 92 4.88 -8.40 1.34
C CYS A 92 4.80 -7.12 2.17
N GLY A 93 5.34 -7.10 3.39
CA GLY A 93 5.37 -5.91 4.22
C GLY A 93 6.29 -4.81 3.67
N LEU A 94 7.45 -5.17 3.13
CA LEU A 94 8.33 -4.23 2.43
C LEU A 94 7.66 -3.64 1.18
N ALA A 95 6.97 -4.47 0.40
CA ALA A 95 6.22 -4.04 -0.78
C ALA A 95 5.08 -3.09 -0.40
N ASP A 96 4.32 -3.42 0.64
CA ASP A 96 3.22 -2.60 1.16
C ASP A 96 3.72 -1.24 1.64
N THR A 97 4.78 -1.23 2.48
CA THR A 97 5.46 -0.02 2.93
C THR A 97 5.89 0.86 1.76
N PHE A 98 6.53 0.26 0.76
CA PHE A 98 7.02 0.98 -0.41
C PHE A 98 5.89 1.61 -1.23
N VAL A 99 4.80 0.88 -1.46
CA VAL A 99 3.65 1.39 -2.23
C VAL A 99 2.86 2.43 -1.43
N HIS A 100 2.71 2.29 -0.11
CA HIS A 100 2.13 3.33 0.73
C HIS A 100 2.83 4.68 0.53
N VAL A 101 4.17 4.68 0.56
CA VAL A 101 4.94 5.91 0.33
C VAL A 101 4.78 6.38 -1.12
N LEU A 102 4.84 5.45 -2.08
CA LEU A 102 4.81 5.79 -3.49
C LEU A 102 3.48 6.44 -3.91
N GLU A 103 2.34 5.99 -3.38
CA GLU A 103 1.03 6.59 -3.69
C GLU A 103 0.78 7.94 -3.03
N GLN A 104 1.55 8.30 -2.01
CA GLN A 104 1.57 9.64 -1.43
C GLN A 104 2.59 10.56 -2.12
N TYR A 105 3.63 9.99 -2.71
CA TYR A 105 4.72 10.71 -3.39
C TYR A 105 4.46 10.92 -4.88
N MET A 106 3.93 9.91 -5.59
CA MET A 106 3.74 9.89 -7.04
C MET A 106 2.46 10.63 -7.48
N THR A 107 2.35 11.89 -7.03
CA THR A 107 1.17 12.73 -7.24
C THR A 107 1.56 14.07 -7.87
N THR A 108 0.92 15.17 -7.47
CA THR A 108 1.17 16.49 -8.04
C THR A 108 2.58 17.01 -7.73
N PRO A 109 3.39 17.36 -8.73
CA PRO A 109 4.74 17.88 -8.51
C PRO A 109 4.76 19.22 -7.76
N GLY A 110 5.77 19.41 -6.89
CA GLY A 110 6.10 20.70 -6.29
C GLY A 110 5.21 21.16 -5.14
N GLN A 111 4.30 20.32 -4.63
CA GLN A 111 3.45 20.67 -3.49
C GLN A 111 4.28 20.86 -2.20
N SER A 112 5.18 19.95 -1.89
CA SER A 112 6.04 20.05 -0.71
C SER A 112 7.41 19.41 -0.93
N ARG A 113 8.46 20.22 -0.92
CA ARG A 113 9.84 19.71 -0.99
C ARG A 113 10.22 18.89 0.22
N LEU A 114 9.69 19.23 1.40
CA LEU A 114 9.98 18.51 2.63
C LEU A 114 9.37 17.13 2.61
N MET A 115 8.09 17.01 2.25
CA MET A 115 7.40 15.72 2.15
C MET A 115 8.01 14.84 1.07
N ASP A 116 8.41 15.42 -0.07
CA ASP A 116 9.17 14.69 -1.10
C ASP A 116 10.45 14.06 -0.51
N ARG A 117 11.23 14.84 0.26
CA ARG A 117 12.48 14.33 0.88
C ARG A 117 12.24 13.25 1.93
N TRP A 118 11.18 13.39 2.70
CA TRP A 118 10.82 12.36 3.69
C TRP A 118 10.36 11.07 3.01
N ALA A 119 9.51 11.18 1.99
CA ALA A 119 9.10 10.04 1.19
C ALA A 119 10.29 9.36 0.49
N GLU A 120 11.16 10.15 -0.15
CA GLU A 120 12.39 9.68 -0.79
C GLU A 120 13.32 8.98 0.20
N GLY A 121 13.46 9.51 1.41
CA GLY A 121 14.23 8.88 2.49
C GLY A 121 13.70 7.50 2.86
N ILE A 122 12.38 7.35 3.05
CA ILE A 122 11.77 6.06 3.36
C ILE A 122 11.94 5.09 2.18
N LEU A 123 11.70 5.53 0.94
CA LEU A 123 11.87 4.69 -0.25
C LEU A 123 13.31 4.18 -0.37
N HIS A 124 14.30 5.04 -0.20
CA HIS A 124 15.72 4.66 -0.20
C HIS A 124 16.03 3.65 0.89
N THR A 125 15.59 3.90 2.12
CA THR A 125 15.81 2.99 3.26
C THR A 125 15.24 1.61 2.94
N VAL A 126 13.99 1.53 2.45
CA VAL A 126 13.34 0.25 2.11
C VAL A 126 14.11 -0.50 1.02
N VAL A 127 14.58 0.18 -0.03
CA VAL A 127 15.39 -0.45 -1.10
C VAL A 127 16.73 -0.97 -0.54
N GLU A 128 17.38 -0.20 0.32
CA GLU A 128 18.69 -0.54 0.89
C GLU A 128 18.61 -1.73 1.84
N ILE A 129 17.61 -1.75 2.74
CA ILE A 129 17.50 -2.80 3.76
C ILE A 129 16.89 -4.11 3.23
N ALA A 130 16.12 -4.06 2.14
CA ALA A 130 15.34 -5.20 1.66
C ALA A 130 16.15 -6.50 1.47
N PRO A 131 17.35 -6.50 0.85
CA PRO A 131 18.15 -7.71 0.69
C PRO A 131 18.54 -8.33 2.04
N LYS A 132 18.88 -7.52 3.03
CA LYS A 132 19.29 -7.98 4.36
C LYS A 132 18.08 -8.43 5.19
N ALA A 133 16.98 -7.70 5.13
CA ALA A 133 15.73 -8.08 5.80
C ALA A 133 15.17 -9.43 5.30
N LEU A 134 15.43 -9.79 4.04
CA LEU A 134 15.03 -11.07 3.43
C LEU A 134 16.05 -12.19 3.64
N ALA A 135 17.26 -11.89 4.12
CA ALA A 135 18.21 -12.91 4.54
C ALA A 135 17.70 -13.67 5.78
N ASP A 136 18.29 -14.84 6.08
CA ASP A 136 17.94 -15.58 7.31
C ASP A 136 18.59 -14.97 8.57
N GLU A 137 19.19 -13.82 8.45
CA GLU A 137 19.84 -13.10 9.52
C GLU A 137 18.80 -12.32 10.36
N ARG A 138 18.91 -12.47 11.68
CA ARG A 138 18.11 -11.73 12.65
C ARG A 138 18.87 -10.49 13.07
N ASP A 139 18.92 -9.53 12.17
CA ASP A 139 19.65 -8.28 12.36
C ASP A 139 18.71 -7.22 12.96
N TYR A 140 19.01 -6.85 14.19
CA TYR A 140 18.19 -5.89 14.96
C TYR A 140 18.09 -4.53 14.25
N ASP A 141 19.21 -3.99 13.76
CA ASP A 141 19.25 -2.67 13.14
C ASP A 141 18.41 -2.65 11.85
N THR A 142 18.57 -3.67 11.00
CA THR A 142 17.77 -3.83 9.78
C THR A 142 16.26 -3.95 10.07
N MET A 143 15.89 -4.75 11.09
CA MET A 143 14.48 -4.91 11.45
C MET A 143 13.93 -3.67 12.14
N SER A 144 14.73 -2.90 12.85
CA SER A 144 14.36 -1.59 13.40
C SER A 144 14.04 -0.59 12.28
N GLU A 145 14.90 -0.49 11.28
CA GLU A 145 14.70 0.39 10.12
C GLU A 145 13.46 -0.03 9.31
N TYR A 146 13.25 -1.34 9.11
CA TYR A 146 12.05 -1.85 8.45
C TYR A 146 10.79 -1.47 9.23
N MET A 147 10.75 -1.76 10.53
CA MET A 147 9.60 -1.48 11.39
C MET A 147 9.27 0.01 11.42
N LEU A 148 10.27 0.87 11.60
CA LEU A 148 10.10 2.31 11.62
C LEU A 148 9.65 2.86 10.26
N SER A 149 10.25 2.38 9.16
CA SER A 149 9.87 2.76 7.79
C SER A 149 8.40 2.43 7.51
N ALA A 150 7.94 1.24 7.90
CA ALA A 150 6.55 0.82 7.71
C ALA A 150 5.57 1.69 8.52
N THR A 151 5.90 2.00 9.76
CA THR A 151 5.10 2.90 10.59
C THR A 151 5.01 4.31 9.99
N LEU A 152 6.14 4.89 9.58
CA LEU A 152 6.20 6.24 9.02
C LEU A 152 5.57 6.33 7.62
N ALA A 153 5.51 5.23 6.89
CA ALA A 153 4.89 5.18 5.57
C ALA A 153 3.39 5.50 5.59
N LEU A 154 2.68 5.21 6.69
CA LEU A 154 1.22 5.41 6.77
C LEU A 154 0.74 5.90 8.15
N ASN A 155 1.51 6.74 8.82
CA ASN A 155 1.11 7.41 10.06
C ASN A 155 0.68 8.86 9.87
N ASP A 156 0.31 9.24 8.64
CA ASP A 156 -0.12 10.58 8.25
C ASP A 156 0.99 11.66 8.20
N MET A 157 2.23 11.35 8.52
CA MET A 157 3.30 12.37 8.51
C MET A 157 3.70 12.80 7.11
N ILE A 158 3.91 11.87 6.17
CA ILE A 158 4.38 12.22 4.81
C ILE A 158 3.26 12.75 3.91
N ARG A 159 1.99 12.69 4.34
CA ARG A 159 0.85 13.22 3.60
C ARG A 159 0.54 14.69 3.87
N MET A 160 1.24 15.32 4.82
CA MET A 160 0.94 16.69 5.23
C MET A 160 1.11 17.67 4.07
N GLY A 161 -0.01 18.29 3.64
CA GLY A 161 -0.03 19.29 2.58
C GLY A 161 0.25 18.76 1.17
N VAL A 162 0.14 17.45 0.95
CA VAL A 162 0.28 16.83 -0.38
C VAL A 162 -0.98 16.05 -0.77
N THR A 163 -1.25 15.99 -2.06
CA THR A 163 -2.30 15.14 -2.63
C THR A 163 -1.89 13.67 -2.54
N GLN A 164 -2.86 12.77 -2.40
CA GLN A 164 -2.66 11.33 -2.35
C GLN A 164 -3.42 10.65 -3.49
N ASP A 165 -2.93 9.49 -3.94
CA ASP A 165 -3.53 8.75 -5.07
C ASP A 165 -4.45 7.62 -4.60
N TRP A 166 -3.91 6.57 -4.02
CA TRP A 166 -4.58 5.35 -3.52
C TRP A 166 -5.24 4.45 -4.58
N ALA A 167 -5.13 4.75 -5.88
CA ALA A 167 -5.74 3.94 -6.93
C ALA A 167 -5.19 2.51 -6.97
N THR A 168 -3.87 2.35 -6.76
CA THR A 168 -3.23 1.02 -6.69
C THR A 168 -3.78 0.20 -5.52
N HIS A 169 -3.95 0.83 -4.36
CA HIS A 169 -4.52 0.15 -3.18
C HIS A 169 -5.97 -0.29 -3.42
N MET A 170 -6.81 0.57 -4.01
CA MET A 170 -8.21 0.23 -4.27
C MET A 170 -8.34 -0.96 -5.24
N ILE A 171 -7.56 -0.98 -6.32
CA ILE A 171 -7.51 -2.14 -7.23
C ILE A 171 -6.93 -3.37 -6.52
N GLY A 172 -5.88 -3.21 -5.71
CA GLY A 172 -5.27 -4.28 -4.92
C GLY A 172 -6.22 -4.89 -3.88
N HIS A 173 -7.13 -4.09 -3.30
CA HIS A 173 -8.17 -4.57 -2.40
C HIS A 173 -9.13 -5.54 -3.07
N GLU A 174 -9.52 -5.27 -4.32
CA GLU A 174 -10.37 -6.18 -5.09
C GLU A 174 -9.66 -7.51 -5.38
N LEU A 175 -8.38 -7.48 -5.76
CA LEU A 175 -7.59 -8.70 -5.94
C LEU A 175 -7.47 -9.51 -4.65
N THR A 176 -7.29 -8.84 -3.50
CA THR A 176 -7.29 -9.52 -2.19
C THR A 176 -8.66 -10.13 -1.89
N ALA A 177 -9.75 -9.40 -2.12
CA ALA A 177 -11.11 -9.86 -1.83
C ALA A 177 -11.54 -11.05 -2.72
N LEU A 178 -11.15 -11.04 -4.00
CA LEU A 178 -11.52 -12.06 -4.97
C LEU A 178 -10.67 -13.34 -4.87
N HIS A 179 -9.36 -13.19 -4.60
CA HIS A 179 -8.38 -14.27 -4.70
C HIS A 179 -7.67 -14.61 -3.39
N SER A 180 -7.95 -13.90 -2.29
CA SER A 180 -7.25 -14.08 -1.00
C SER A 180 -5.73 -13.91 -1.08
N LEU A 181 -5.23 -13.15 -2.06
CA LEU A 181 -3.83 -12.81 -2.16
C LEU A 181 -3.42 -11.89 -1.00
N THR A 182 -2.19 -12.06 -0.52
CA THR A 182 -1.62 -11.15 0.48
C THR A 182 -1.54 -9.73 -0.09
N HIS A 183 -1.98 -8.75 0.68
CA HIS A 183 -2.15 -7.36 0.21
C HIS A 183 -0.89 -6.80 -0.47
N GLY A 184 0.28 -6.86 0.18
CA GLY A 184 1.52 -6.37 -0.43
C GLY A 184 1.88 -7.05 -1.77
N ALA A 185 1.48 -8.33 -1.97
CA ALA A 185 1.66 -9.00 -3.25
C ALA A 185 0.75 -8.43 -4.34
N THR A 186 -0.51 -8.08 -4.02
CA THR A 186 -1.40 -7.43 -5.00
C THR A 186 -0.89 -6.07 -5.41
N LEU A 187 -0.29 -5.32 -4.48
CA LEU A 187 0.30 -4.01 -4.75
C LEU A 187 1.53 -4.10 -5.67
N ALA A 188 2.39 -5.11 -5.47
CA ALA A 188 3.55 -5.37 -6.32
C ALA A 188 3.15 -5.64 -7.79
N ILE A 189 1.97 -6.22 -8.02
CA ILE A 189 1.42 -6.43 -9.36
C ILE A 189 0.88 -5.12 -9.92
N VAL A 190 -0.03 -4.46 -9.20
CA VAL A 190 -0.85 -3.37 -9.73
C VAL A 190 -0.07 -2.09 -9.95
N ILE A 191 0.89 -1.76 -9.07
CA ILE A 191 1.61 -0.47 -9.12
C ILE A 191 2.31 -0.24 -10.47
N ASN A 192 2.91 -1.27 -11.06
CA ASN A 192 3.59 -1.13 -12.35
C ASN A 192 2.62 -0.85 -13.49
N GLY A 193 1.42 -1.43 -13.47
CA GLY A 193 0.34 -1.12 -14.40
C GLY A 193 -0.14 0.32 -14.24
N THR A 194 -0.33 0.76 -12.98
CA THR A 194 -0.70 2.15 -12.66
C THR A 194 0.32 3.14 -13.23
N LEU A 195 1.62 2.91 -12.98
CA LEU A 195 2.68 3.79 -13.47
C LEU A 195 2.76 3.81 -15.01
N ARG A 196 2.52 2.66 -15.69
CA ARG A 196 2.50 2.60 -17.17
C ARG A 196 1.31 3.34 -17.76
N VAL A 197 0.12 3.10 -17.24
CA VAL A 197 -1.13 3.64 -17.81
C VAL A 197 -1.27 5.13 -17.53
N LEU A 198 -0.88 5.57 -16.34
CA LEU A 198 -0.96 6.98 -15.92
C LEU A 198 0.35 7.75 -16.13
N ARG A 199 1.27 7.24 -16.98
CA ARG A 199 2.62 7.80 -17.17
C ARG A 199 2.62 9.29 -17.54
N GLU A 200 1.70 9.74 -18.38
CA GLU A 200 1.62 11.13 -18.78
C GLU A 200 1.13 12.03 -17.64
N GLN A 201 0.12 11.58 -16.90
CA GLN A 201 -0.36 12.29 -15.72
C GLN A 201 0.73 12.42 -14.66
N LYS A 202 1.52 11.36 -14.46
CA LYS A 202 2.56 11.27 -13.44
C LYS A 202 3.99 11.62 -13.95
N ARG A 203 4.09 12.12 -15.19
CA ARG A 203 5.36 12.34 -15.91
C ARG A 203 6.43 13.04 -15.07
N GLY A 204 6.10 14.20 -14.49
CA GLY A 204 7.05 14.98 -13.70
C GLY A 204 7.57 14.24 -12.47
N LYS A 205 6.67 13.51 -11.79
CA LYS A 205 7.04 12.70 -10.63
C LYS A 205 7.77 11.42 -11.01
N LEU A 206 7.46 10.80 -12.12
CA LEU A 206 8.20 9.64 -12.64
C LEU A 206 9.66 9.99 -12.96
N LEU A 207 9.90 11.14 -13.57
CA LEU A 207 11.25 11.64 -13.83
C LEU A 207 12.00 11.94 -12.53
N GLN A 208 11.35 12.61 -11.57
CA GLN A 208 11.93 12.90 -10.25
C GLN A 208 12.24 11.60 -9.49
N TYR A 209 11.33 10.65 -9.49
CA TYR A 209 11.47 9.33 -8.86
C TYR A 209 12.61 8.53 -9.47
N GLY A 210 12.67 8.50 -10.81
CA GLY A 210 13.74 7.82 -11.53
C GLY A 210 15.11 8.36 -11.20
N GLU A 211 15.23 9.69 -11.20
CA GLU A 211 16.48 10.37 -10.85
C GLU A 211 16.90 10.12 -9.40
N ARG A 212 15.97 10.32 -8.46
CA ARG A 212 16.28 10.40 -7.03
C ARG A 212 16.34 9.07 -6.34
N ILE A 213 15.58 8.08 -6.78
CA ILE A 213 15.56 6.74 -6.15
C ILE A 213 16.40 5.74 -6.94
N TRP A 214 16.35 5.80 -8.27
CA TRP A 214 16.97 4.81 -9.13
C TRP A 214 18.24 5.30 -9.85
N GLY A 215 18.58 6.57 -9.71
CA GLY A 215 19.74 7.17 -10.39
C GLY A 215 19.59 7.24 -11.92
N VAL A 216 18.36 7.26 -12.43
CA VAL A 216 18.06 7.31 -13.87
C VAL A 216 18.13 8.75 -14.36
N THR A 217 19.30 9.18 -14.86
CA THR A 217 19.57 10.57 -15.27
C THR A 217 19.75 10.75 -16.78
N GLU A 218 20.17 9.70 -17.50
CA GLU A 218 20.55 9.75 -18.90
C GLU A 218 19.42 9.36 -19.84
N GLY A 219 19.37 9.95 -21.04
CA GLY A 219 18.40 9.66 -22.09
C GLY A 219 17.26 10.66 -22.17
N SER A 220 16.38 10.45 -23.14
CA SER A 220 15.13 11.20 -23.27
C SER A 220 14.20 10.94 -22.09
N ASP A 221 13.22 11.82 -21.88
CA ASP A 221 12.22 11.64 -20.82
C ASP A 221 11.50 10.30 -20.93
N GLU A 222 11.14 9.87 -22.15
CA GLU A 222 10.48 8.59 -22.37
C GLU A 222 11.36 7.40 -21.97
N GLU A 223 12.63 7.40 -22.39
CA GLU A 223 13.59 6.36 -22.00
C GLU A 223 13.84 6.36 -20.49
N ARG A 224 13.88 7.52 -19.86
CA ARG A 224 14.03 7.65 -18.40
C ARG A 224 12.81 7.09 -17.66
N ILE A 225 11.59 7.41 -18.11
CA ILE A 225 10.35 6.89 -17.54
C ILE A 225 10.29 5.37 -17.69
N ASP A 226 10.59 4.82 -18.87
CA ASP A 226 10.59 3.38 -19.10
C ASP A 226 11.59 2.65 -18.19
N ARG A 227 12.81 3.18 -18.05
CA ARG A 227 13.82 2.62 -17.14
C ARG A 227 13.42 2.75 -15.67
N THR A 228 12.74 3.84 -15.30
CA THR A 228 12.22 4.04 -13.94
C THR A 228 11.16 2.99 -13.59
N ILE A 229 10.21 2.75 -14.49
CA ILE A 229 9.18 1.72 -14.29
C ILE A 229 9.81 0.32 -14.26
N ALA A 230 10.79 0.06 -15.13
CA ALA A 230 11.52 -1.21 -15.13
C ALA A 230 12.30 -1.44 -13.82
N ALA A 231 12.97 -0.41 -13.28
CA ALA A 231 13.67 -0.48 -12.00
C ALA A 231 12.70 -0.74 -10.84
N ASN A 232 11.54 -0.06 -10.85
CA ASN A 232 10.47 -0.30 -9.87
C ASN A 232 9.97 -1.76 -9.92
N GLU A 233 9.72 -2.31 -11.11
CA GLU A 233 9.32 -3.71 -11.27
C GLU A 233 10.42 -4.68 -10.81
N ALA A 234 11.68 -4.40 -11.15
CA ALA A 234 12.83 -5.20 -10.74
C ALA A 234 12.98 -5.24 -9.21
N PHE A 235 12.67 -4.15 -8.50
CA PHE A 235 12.67 -4.13 -7.05
C PHE A 235 11.65 -5.14 -6.48
N PHE A 236 10.41 -5.14 -6.92
CA PHE A 236 9.42 -6.12 -6.42
C PHE A 236 9.80 -7.56 -6.77
N ARG A 237 10.37 -7.80 -7.95
CA ARG A 237 10.91 -9.12 -8.30
C ARG A 237 12.06 -9.54 -7.39
N SER A 238 12.91 -8.61 -6.96
CA SER A 238 13.99 -8.90 -6.01
C SER A 238 13.49 -9.30 -4.62
N LEU A 239 12.26 -8.89 -4.25
CA LEU A 239 11.57 -9.35 -3.04
C LEU A 239 11.00 -10.79 -3.21
N GLY A 240 11.08 -11.39 -4.40
CA GLY A 240 10.46 -12.68 -4.70
C GLY A 240 8.93 -12.61 -4.88
N LEU A 241 8.41 -11.43 -5.25
CA LEU A 241 6.99 -11.21 -5.49
C LEU A 241 6.67 -11.25 -6.98
N SER A 242 5.48 -11.77 -7.32
CA SER A 242 4.91 -11.67 -8.66
C SER A 242 4.64 -10.21 -9.01
N THR A 243 4.88 -9.85 -10.27
CA THR A 243 4.61 -8.50 -10.81
C THR A 243 3.61 -8.55 -11.98
N ARG A 244 3.06 -9.74 -12.24
CA ARG A 244 2.07 -10.00 -13.28
C ARG A 244 0.89 -10.78 -12.73
N LEU A 245 -0.31 -10.48 -13.21
CA LEU A 245 -1.54 -11.22 -12.87
C LEU A 245 -1.45 -12.69 -13.33
N SER A 246 -0.86 -12.92 -14.51
CA SER A 246 -0.69 -14.25 -15.07
C SER A 246 0.19 -15.17 -14.23
N GLU A 247 1.14 -14.62 -13.47
CA GLU A 247 1.99 -15.39 -12.53
C GLU A 247 1.19 -15.93 -11.33
N GLU A 248 0.05 -15.31 -11.02
CA GLU A 248 -0.90 -15.74 -9.98
C GLU A 248 -2.13 -16.49 -10.56
N GLY A 249 -2.10 -16.82 -11.85
CA GLY A 249 -3.20 -17.50 -12.54
C GLY A 249 -4.46 -16.62 -12.73
N ILE A 250 -4.30 -15.31 -12.63
CA ILE A 250 -5.39 -14.33 -12.75
C ILE A 250 -5.40 -13.79 -14.18
N GLY A 251 -6.62 -13.72 -14.76
CA GLY A 251 -6.81 -13.28 -16.13
C GLY A 251 -8.06 -12.43 -16.33
N GLU A 252 -8.53 -12.38 -17.57
CA GLU A 252 -9.59 -11.52 -18.07
C GLU A 252 -10.89 -11.53 -17.25
N GLN A 253 -11.29 -12.69 -16.71
CA GLN A 253 -12.53 -12.78 -15.92
C GLN A 253 -12.48 -11.90 -14.67
N THR A 254 -11.32 -11.87 -13.98
CA THR A 254 -11.12 -11.02 -12.80
C THR A 254 -11.08 -9.54 -13.18
N ILE A 255 -10.43 -9.22 -14.31
CA ILE A 255 -10.37 -7.85 -14.82
C ILE A 255 -11.78 -7.31 -15.10
N ALA A 256 -12.60 -8.10 -15.78
CA ALA A 256 -13.99 -7.73 -16.08
C ALA A 256 -14.85 -7.58 -14.81
N GLU A 257 -14.63 -8.44 -13.81
CA GLU A 257 -15.35 -8.35 -12.52
C GLU A 257 -14.96 -7.08 -11.75
N ILE A 258 -13.68 -6.71 -11.68
CA ILE A 258 -13.24 -5.48 -11.01
C ILE A 258 -13.78 -4.23 -11.73
N GLU A 259 -13.72 -4.20 -13.07
CA GLU A 259 -14.34 -3.15 -13.88
C GLU A 259 -15.82 -2.99 -13.54
N HIS A 260 -16.54 -4.13 -13.50
CA HIS A 260 -17.98 -4.14 -13.20
C HIS A 260 -18.26 -3.57 -11.80
N ARG A 261 -17.50 -3.99 -10.78
CA ARG A 261 -17.68 -3.54 -9.38
C ARG A 261 -17.48 -2.04 -9.24
N PHE A 262 -16.41 -1.48 -9.80
CA PHE A 262 -16.14 -0.05 -9.75
C PHE A 262 -17.21 0.76 -10.49
N ASN A 263 -17.67 0.28 -11.65
CA ASN A 263 -18.75 0.93 -12.38
C ASN A 263 -20.09 0.87 -11.64
N ALA A 264 -20.41 -0.26 -11.00
CA ALA A 264 -21.64 -0.43 -10.24
C ALA A 264 -21.69 0.44 -8.98
N ALA A 265 -20.54 0.62 -8.31
CA ALA A 265 -20.41 1.49 -7.15
C ALA A 265 -20.31 2.99 -7.55
N GLY A 266 -19.97 3.28 -8.81
CA GLY A 266 -19.71 4.65 -9.27
C GLY A 266 -18.37 5.18 -8.75
N ASP A 267 -17.46 4.29 -8.40
CA ASP A 267 -16.17 4.61 -7.80
C ASP A 267 -15.27 5.38 -8.75
N ARG A 268 -14.53 6.34 -8.19
CA ARG A 268 -13.48 7.08 -8.85
C ARG A 268 -12.33 7.28 -7.88
N PHE A 269 -11.17 6.78 -8.23
CA PHE A 269 -9.98 6.82 -7.39
C PHE A 269 -8.85 7.62 -8.05
N GLY A 270 -7.74 7.71 -7.33
CA GLY A 270 -6.56 8.42 -7.77
C GLY A 270 -6.62 9.93 -7.45
N GLU A 271 -5.46 10.57 -7.54
CA GLU A 271 -5.30 12.00 -7.25
C GLU A 271 -6.21 12.91 -8.10
N ALA A 272 -6.50 12.51 -9.34
CA ALA A 272 -7.36 13.23 -10.28
C ALA A 272 -8.80 12.70 -10.33
N GLN A 273 -9.17 11.74 -9.47
CA GLN A 273 -10.49 11.08 -9.45
C GLN A 273 -10.91 10.54 -10.82
N ASN A 274 -9.94 10.02 -11.58
CA ASN A 274 -10.12 9.55 -12.95
C ASN A 274 -9.89 8.05 -13.13
N VAL A 275 -9.59 7.32 -12.06
CA VAL A 275 -9.50 5.87 -12.08
C VAL A 275 -10.87 5.29 -11.75
N ASP A 276 -11.70 5.15 -12.78
CA ASP A 276 -12.98 4.44 -12.78
C ASP A 276 -12.79 2.98 -13.22
N GLY A 277 -13.87 2.24 -13.42
CA GLY A 277 -13.82 0.84 -13.85
C GLY A 277 -13.06 0.64 -15.16
N ALA A 278 -13.26 1.51 -16.14
CA ALA A 278 -12.58 1.40 -17.44
C ALA A 278 -11.07 1.68 -17.32
N MET A 279 -10.67 2.62 -16.46
CA MET A 279 -9.26 2.89 -16.20
C MET A 279 -8.63 1.76 -15.38
N ALA A 280 -9.33 1.23 -14.37
CA ALA A 280 -8.88 0.08 -13.59
C ALA A 280 -8.65 -1.15 -14.51
N ARG A 281 -9.56 -1.39 -15.47
CA ARG A 281 -9.37 -2.41 -16.52
C ARG A 281 -8.05 -2.21 -17.27
N ARG A 282 -7.80 -1.02 -17.81
CA ARG A 282 -6.55 -0.71 -18.52
C ARG A 282 -5.31 -0.93 -17.67
N ILE A 283 -5.36 -0.56 -16.39
CA ILE A 283 -4.26 -0.79 -15.44
C ILE A 283 -4.01 -2.29 -15.27
N LEU A 284 -5.06 -3.08 -15.06
CA LEU A 284 -4.95 -4.52 -14.88
C LEU A 284 -4.51 -5.25 -16.17
N GLU A 285 -4.98 -4.82 -17.34
CA GLU A 285 -4.49 -5.33 -18.64
C GLU A 285 -2.99 -5.07 -18.82
N ALA A 286 -2.49 -3.93 -18.35
CA ALA A 286 -1.05 -3.63 -18.37
C ALA A 286 -0.24 -4.46 -17.34
N CYS A 287 -0.91 -5.24 -16.48
CA CYS A 287 -0.31 -6.18 -15.53
C CYS A 287 -0.41 -7.65 -15.99
N LEU A 288 -0.98 -7.97 -17.17
CA LEU A 288 -0.99 -9.33 -17.74
C LEU A 288 0.39 -9.69 -18.32
#